data_6e4125455c5e34c09fef9f2e04fdba2b
#
_entry.id   6e4125455c5e34c09fef9f2e04fdba2b
#
_cell.length_a   1.000
_cell.length_b   1.000
_cell.length_c   1.000
_cell.angle_alpha   90.00
_cell.angle_beta   90.00
_cell.angle_gamma   90.00
#
_symmetry.space_group_name_H-M   'P 1'
#
loop_
_entity.id
_entity.type
_entity.pdbx_description
1 polymer ?
#
loop_
_entity_poly.entity_id
_entity_poly.type
_entity_poly.pdbx_seq_one_letter_code
_entity_poly.pdbx_strand_id
1 'polypeptide(L)'
;IGTVKFKMPSNPEKQKEFYLDLKAKRDSPPQLSDTAKSEIEKVWLLNEKGFWDDLNNKFLTKGLMNEQDGLELVSDYLNDFILKNDERKNVIIGQLEGTDIEVGLTGESDGFCEVDGKKVVIDIKASWNPKTFLNSKMSSIYEYQLRCYMFLYDVDEAWLCYCLTDTPQDLIDNE
;
A
#
# COMPACT_ATOMS: atom_id res chain seq x y z
N ILE A 1 -7.18 -13.49 -10.11
CA ILE A 1 -8.36 -12.85 -9.48
C ILE A 1 -8.54 -13.53 -8.13
N GLY A 2 -8.07 -12.88 -7.06
CA GLY A 2 -8.20 -13.42 -5.71
C GLY A 2 -9.65 -13.43 -5.27
N THR A 3 -10.15 -14.58 -4.85
CA THR A 3 -11.51 -14.73 -4.32
C THR A 3 -11.52 -14.20 -2.88
N VAL A 4 -12.19 -13.09 -2.63
CA VAL A 4 -12.44 -12.62 -1.26
C VAL A 4 -13.40 -13.61 -0.60
N LYS A 5 -12.90 -14.42 0.32
CA LYS A 5 -13.73 -15.34 1.10
C LYS A 5 -14.35 -14.57 2.26
N PHE A 6 -15.60 -14.21 2.14
CA PHE A 6 -16.37 -13.70 3.28
C PHE A 6 -16.59 -14.83 4.29
N LYS A 7 -16.21 -14.58 5.55
CA LYS A 7 -16.51 -15.52 6.63
C LYS A 7 -17.95 -15.29 7.08
N MET A 8 -18.86 -16.14 6.59
CA MET A 8 -20.26 -16.08 7.00
C MET A 8 -20.41 -16.43 8.49
N PRO A 9 -21.26 -15.73 9.24
CA PRO A 9 -21.59 -16.14 10.59
C PRO A 9 -22.17 -17.55 10.63
N SER A 10 -21.91 -18.32 11.68
CA SER A 10 -22.40 -19.70 11.83
C SER A 10 -23.87 -19.78 12.22
N ASN A 11 -24.41 -18.73 12.83
CA ASN A 11 -25.82 -18.68 13.28
C ASN A 11 -26.72 -18.20 12.13
N PRO A 12 -27.85 -18.92 11.81
CA PRO A 12 -28.75 -18.55 10.71
C PRO A 12 -29.38 -17.16 10.83
N GLU A 13 -29.72 -16.72 12.05
CA GLU A 13 -30.28 -15.38 12.27
C GLU A 13 -29.23 -14.28 11.96
N LYS A 14 -28.00 -14.47 12.42
CA LYS A 14 -26.87 -13.58 12.10
C LYS A 14 -26.50 -13.60 10.62
N GLN A 15 -26.67 -14.74 9.95
CA GLN A 15 -26.49 -14.82 8.48
C GLN A 15 -27.53 -13.97 7.76
N LYS A 16 -28.80 -14.02 8.20
CA LYS A 16 -29.87 -13.21 7.63
C LYS A 16 -29.63 -11.71 7.86
N GLU A 17 -29.25 -11.33 9.08
CA GLU A 17 -28.90 -9.94 9.42
C GLU A 17 -27.73 -9.44 8.57
N PHE A 18 -26.66 -10.23 8.49
CA PHE A 18 -25.49 -9.93 7.65
C PHE A 18 -25.86 -9.76 6.17
N TYR A 19 -26.71 -10.64 5.64
CA TYR A 19 -27.20 -10.53 4.27
C TYR A 19 -28.01 -9.24 4.03
N LEU A 20 -28.88 -8.88 4.96
CA LEU A 20 -29.69 -7.66 4.88
C LEU A 20 -28.82 -6.40 4.95
N ASP A 21 -27.80 -6.40 5.80
CA ASP A 21 -26.82 -5.30 5.88
C ASP A 21 -26.01 -5.14 4.57
N LEU A 22 -25.51 -6.25 4.00
CA LEU A 22 -24.84 -6.21 2.71
C LEU A 22 -25.74 -5.72 1.58
N LYS A 23 -27.01 -6.15 1.59
CA LYS A 23 -28.00 -5.70 0.61
C LYS A 23 -28.27 -4.21 0.75
N ALA A 24 -28.47 -3.73 1.98
CA ALA A 24 -28.68 -2.32 2.27
C ALA A 24 -27.47 -1.47 1.83
N LYS A 25 -26.25 -1.92 2.10
CA LYS A 25 -25.02 -1.27 1.63
C LYS A 25 -24.92 -1.22 0.11
N ARG A 26 -25.24 -2.32 -0.57
CA ARG A 26 -25.23 -2.38 -2.04
C ARG A 26 -26.24 -1.42 -2.66
N ASP A 27 -27.45 -1.33 -2.08
CA ASP A 27 -28.55 -0.56 -2.60
C ASP A 27 -28.53 0.92 -2.13
N SER A 28 -27.58 1.29 -1.22
CA SER A 28 -27.38 2.66 -0.81
C SER A 28 -26.58 3.44 -1.83
N PRO A 29 -26.77 4.78 -1.93
CA PRO A 29 -25.89 5.61 -2.74
C PRO A 29 -24.43 5.45 -2.32
N PRO A 30 -23.47 5.52 -3.25
CA PRO A 30 -22.04 5.48 -2.92
C PRO A 30 -21.71 6.53 -1.85
N GLN A 31 -21.08 6.10 -0.78
CA GLN A 31 -20.62 6.98 0.29
C GLN A 31 -19.12 6.79 0.48
N LEU A 32 -18.42 7.91 0.75
CA LEU A 32 -17.02 7.86 1.13
C LEU A 32 -16.87 7.10 2.44
N SER A 33 -15.89 6.20 2.51
CA SER A 33 -15.48 5.58 3.77
C SER A 33 -14.95 6.64 4.75
N ASP A 34 -14.96 6.36 6.04
CA ASP A 34 -14.44 7.29 7.03
C ASP A 34 -12.94 7.56 6.83
N THR A 35 -12.19 6.56 6.36
CA THR A 35 -10.79 6.73 5.93
C THR A 35 -10.68 7.73 4.77
N ALA A 36 -11.52 7.60 3.74
CA ALA A 36 -11.50 8.52 2.61
C ALA A 36 -11.87 9.96 3.02
N LYS A 37 -12.84 10.11 3.92
CA LYS A 37 -13.21 11.43 4.48
C LYS A 37 -12.04 12.05 5.24
N SER A 38 -11.35 11.27 6.08
CA SER A 38 -10.17 11.72 6.82
C SER A 38 -9.02 12.15 5.90
N GLU A 39 -8.79 11.42 4.81
CA GLU A 39 -7.76 11.81 3.84
C GLU A 39 -8.13 13.11 3.09
N ILE A 40 -9.39 13.28 2.71
CA ILE A 40 -9.88 14.53 2.10
C ILE A 40 -9.71 15.69 3.09
N GLU A 41 -10.04 15.49 4.37
CA GLU A 41 -9.86 16.50 5.42
C GLU A 41 -8.39 16.93 5.56
N LYS A 42 -7.45 15.99 5.55
CA LYS A 42 -6.01 16.29 5.59
C LYS A 42 -5.58 17.14 4.39
N VAL A 43 -5.99 16.72 3.17
CA VAL A 43 -5.68 17.47 1.94
C VAL A 43 -6.28 18.88 1.99
N TRP A 44 -7.51 19.02 2.48
CA TRP A 44 -8.15 20.31 2.65
C TRP A 44 -7.42 21.19 3.67
N LEU A 45 -7.05 20.64 4.83
CA LEU A 45 -6.28 21.35 5.87
C LEU A 45 -4.92 21.82 5.32
N LEU A 46 -4.24 21.00 4.53
CA LEU A 46 -2.99 21.39 3.90
C LEU A 46 -3.20 22.57 2.94
N ASN A 47 -4.18 22.49 2.05
CA ASN A 47 -4.38 23.48 0.99
C ASN A 47 -4.96 24.80 1.54
N GLU A 48 -5.91 24.73 2.46
CA GLU A 48 -6.62 25.90 2.96
C GLU A 48 -5.97 26.55 4.18
N LYS A 49 -5.25 25.77 4.98
CA LYS A 49 -4.67 26.21 6.26
C LYS A 49 -3.16 26.10 6.31
N GLY A 50 -2.52 25.50 5.30
CA GLY A 50 -1.10 25.17 5.33
C GLY A 50 -0.73 24.22 6.46
N PHE A 51 -1.72 23.50 7.02
CA PHE A 51 -1.49 22.55 8.10
C PHE A 51 -1.10 21.20 7.51
N TRP A 52 0.08 20.76 7.86
CA TRP A 52 0.59 19.43 7.56
C TRP A 52 0.86 18.69 8.87
N ASP A 53 0.18 17.57 9.07
CA ASP A 53 0.46 16.69 10.20
C ASP A 53 1.77 15.94 9.88
N ASP A 54 2.88 16.48 10.38
CA ASP A 54 4.20 15.86 10.18
C ASP A 54 4.22 14.56 11.00
N LEU A 55 3.93 13.46 10.33
CA LEU A 55 4.09 12.12 10.87
C LEU A 55 5.58 11.81 10.99
N ASN A 56 6.28 12.51 11.88
CA ASN A 56 7.65 12.20 12.25
C ASN A 56 7.65 10.86 13.05
N ASN A 57 7.45 9.78 12.30
CA ASN A 57 7.33 8.45 12.85
C ASN A 57 8.63 7.69 12.56
N LYS A 58 9.37 7.35 13.63
CA LYS A 58 10.63 6.60 13.53
C LYS A 58 10.54 5.34 12.65
N PHE A 59 9.37 4.72 12.56
CA PHE A 59 9.13 3.56 11.71
C PHE A 59 9.13 3.92 10.22
N LEU A 60 8.52 5.06 9.86
CA LEU A 60 8.56 5.58 8.49
C LEU A 60 9.98 6.02 8.13
N THR A 61 10.64 6.72 9.04
CA THR A 61 12.04 7.17 8.83
C THR A 61 12.95 5.97 8.61
N LYS A 62 12.85 4.92 9.43
CA LYS A 62 13.59 3.66 9.20
C LYS A 62 13.27 3.09 7.81
N GLY A 63 12.01 3.04 7.42
CA GLY A 63 11.58 2.53 6.11
C GLY A 63 12.30 3.24 4.97
N LEU A 64 12.28 4.57 4.98
CA LEU A 64 12.95 5.39 3.96
C LEU A 64 14.47 5.23 3.96
N MET A 65 15.10 5.19 5.13
CA MET A 65 16.57 5.04 5.26
C MET A 65 17.06 3.67 4.82
N ASN A 66 16.26 2.63 5.00
CA ASN A 66 16.65 1.24 4.74
C ASN A 66 16.04 0.65 3.45
N GLU A 67 15.41 1.47 2.61
CA GLU A 67 14.87 1.02 1.32
C GLU A 67 15.96 0.41 0.44
N GLN A 68 17.11 1.08 0.33
CA GLN A 68 18.24 0.60 -0.45
C GLN A 68 18.79 -0.73 0.10
N ASP A 69 18.99 -0.83 1.42
CA ASP A 69 19.45 -2.07 2.07
C ASP A 69 18.47 -3.21 1.84
N GLY A 70 17.17 -2.91 1.83
CA GLY A 70 16.12 -3.87 1.52
C GLY A 70 16.18 -4.38 0.10
N LEU A 71 16.41 -3.49 -0.88
CA LEU A 71 16.60 -3.87 -2.29
C LEU A 71 17.85 -4.73 -2.47
N GLU A 72 18.95 -4.41 -1.79
CA GLU A 72 20.18 -5.20 -1.81
C GLU A 72 19.97 -6.62 -1.24
N LEU A 73 19.27 -6.72 -0.08
CA LEU A 73 18.93 -8.03 0.50
C LEU A 73 18.08 -8.90 -0.44
N VAL A 74 17.11 -8.30 -1.13
CA VAL A 74 16.27 -9.05 -2.10
C VAL A 74 17.08 -9.41 -3.34
N SER A 75 17.95 -8.52 -3.82
CA SER A 75 18.92 -8.80 -4.90
C SER A 75 19.80 -10.00 -4.57
N ASP A 76 20.38 -10.02 -3.38
CA ASP A 76 21.23 -11.13 -2.91
C ASP A 76 20.45 -12.44 -2.80
N TYR A 77 19.21 -12.38 -2.29
CA TYR A 77 18.34 -13.55 -2.16
C TYR A 77 17.99 -14.16 -3.51
N LEU A 78 17.69 -13.33 -4.51
CA LEU A 78 17.35 -13.74 -5.86
C LEU A 78 18.60 -14.12 -6.69
N ASN A 79 19.79 -13.73 -6.23
CA ASN A 79 21.04 -13.75 -7.01
C ASN A 79 20.86 -13.08 -8.38
N ASP A 80 20.12 -11.96 -8.36
CA ASP A 80 19.80 -11.17 -9.53
C ASP A 80 19.78 -9.68 -9.15
N PHE A 81 19.93 -8.81 -10.14
CA PHE A 81 20.00 -7.37 -9.91
C PHE A 81 18.60 -6.76 -9.92
N ILE A 82 18.24 -6.06 -8.82
CA ILE A 82 17.02 -5.28 -8.74
C ILE A 82 17.32 -3.84 -9.16
N LEU A 83 16.63 -3.39 -10.18
CA LEU A 83 16.66 -1.97 -10.57
C LEU A 83 15.82 -1.16 -9.59
N LYS A 84 16.46 -0.23 -8.87
CA LYS A 84 15.75 0.77 -8.11
C LYS A 84 14.88 1.60 -9.06
N ASN A 85 13.68 1.90 -8.64
CA ASN A 85 12.78 2.77 -9.37
C ASN A 85 12.85 4.19 -8.80
N ASP A 86 13.16 5.16 -9.65
CA ASP A 86 13.15 6.58 -9.31
C ASP A 86 12.06 7.33 -10.13
N GLU A 87 11.14 6.59 -10.77
CA GLU A 87 10.11 7.16 -11.64
C GLU A 87 8.72 7.04 -11.01
N ARG A 88 8.14 8.17 -10.66
CA ARG A 88 6.73 8.23 -10.26
C ARG A 88 5.83 8.18 -11.48
N LYS A 89 4.91 7.22 -11.50
CA LYS A 89 3.88 7.10 -12.54
C LYS A 89 2.62 7.85 -12.16
N ASN A 90 2.00 8.47 -13.17
CA ASN A 90 0.71 9.16 -13.05
C ASN A 90 -0.18 8.72 -14.21
N VAL A 91 -1.37 8.22 -13.91
CA VAL A 91 -2.35 7.78 -14.91
C VAL A 91 -3.70 8.40 -14.56
N ILE A 92 -4.32 9.08 -15.53
CA ILE A 92 -5.70 9.55 -15.40
C ILE A 92 -6.62 8.35 -15.61
N ILE A 93 -7.47 8.08 -14.62
CA ILE A 93 -8.39 6.93 -14.62
C ILE A 93 -9.84 7.32 -14.92
N GLY A 94 -10.15 8.60 -14.93
CA GLY A 94 -11.49 9.10 -15.27
C GLY A 94 -11.67 10.56 -14.91
N GLN A 95 -12.94 10.98 -14.90
CA GLN A 95 -13.37 12.31 -14.45
C GLN A 95 -14.41 12.16 -13.35
N LEU A 96 -14.43 13.11 -12.44
CA LEU A 96 -15.47 13.16 -11.40
C LEU A 96 -16.80 13.54 -12.09
N GLU A 97 -17.83 12.71 -11.88
CA GLU A 97 -19.11 12.85 -12.53
C GLU A 97 -19.71 14.26 -12.34
N GLY A 98 -20.10 14.89 -13.44
CA GLY A 98 -20.67 16.24 -13.44
C GLY A 98 -19.66 17.38 -13.29
N THR A 99 -18.36 17.12 -13.39
CA THR A 99 -17.31 18.13 -13.27
C THR A 99 -16.22 17.92 -14.34
N ASP A 100 -15.36 18.93 -14.53
CA ASP A 100 -14.16 18.85 -15.38
C ASP A 100 -12.93 18.33 -14.57
N ILE A 101 -13.14 17.81 -13.36
CA ILE A 101 -12.05 17.36 -12.49
C ILE A 101 -11.63 15.94 -12.92
N GLU A 102 -10.38 15.84 -13.37
CA GLU A 102 -9.75 14.55 -13.66
C GLU A 102 -9.38 13.81 -12.38
N VAL A 103 -9.66 12.52 -12.36
CA VAL A 103 -9.25 11.61 -11.28
C VAL A 103 -8.10 10.77 -11.78
N GLY A 104 -6.98 10.80 -11.07
CA GLY A 104 -5.79 10.06 -11.43
C GLY A 104 -5.31 9.14 -10.32
N LEU A 105 -4.52 8.15 -10.72
CA LEU A 105 -3.74 7.30 -9.82
C LEU A 105 -2.27 7.69 -9.97
N THR A 106 -1.60 7.87 -8.83
CA THR A 106 -0.15 8.13 -8.80
C THR A 106 0.52 7.16 -7.84
N GLY A 107 1.75 6.76 -8.16
CA GLY A 107 2.54 5.89 -7.30
C GLY A 107 3.96 5.74 -7.80
N GLU A 108 4.81 5.32 -6.88
CA GLU A 108 6.22 5.02 -7.09
C GLU A 108 6.53 3.73 -6.34
N SER A 109 6.94 2.69 -7.07
CA SER A 109 7.38 1.42 -6.48
C SER A 109 8.86 1.51 -6.13
N ASP A 110 9.34 0.68 -5.22
CA ASP A 110 10.74 0.73 -4.79
C ASP A 110 11.69 0.16 -5.85
N GLY A 111 11.24 -0.82 -6.64
CA GLY A 111 12.09 -1.40 -7.66
C GLY A 111 11.42 -2.36 -8.62
N PHE A 112 12.23 -2.93 -9.51
CA PHE A 112 11.86 -3.95 -10.49
C PHE A 112 12.91 -5.03 -10.59
N CYS A 113 12.46 -6.27 -10.82
CA CYS A 113 13.31 -7.36 -11.28
C CYS A 113 12.64 -8.07 -12.46
N GLU A 114 13.37 -9.02 -13.05
CA GLU A 114 12.84 -9.91 -14.05
C GLU A 114 12.89 -11.35 -13.54
N VAL A 115 11.76 -12.04 -13.54
CA VAL A 115 11.68 -13.44 -13.11
C VAL A 115 10.98 -14.23 -14.20
N ASP A 116 11.63 -15.26 -14.69
CA ASP A 116 11.13 -16.13 -15.78
C ASP A 116 10.69 -15.33 -17.02
N GLY A 117 11.43 -14.26 -17.36
CA GLY A 117 11.14 -13.39 -18.51
C GLY A 117 9.95 -12.44 -18.29
N LYS A 118 9.48 -12.29 -17.06
CA LYS A 118 8.42 -11.36 -16.69
C LYS A 118 8.95 -10.26 -15.79
N LYS A 119 8.55 -9.03 -16.09
CA LYS A 119 8.83 -7.87 -15.22
C LYS A 119 7.96 -7.95 -13.98
N VAL A 120 8.58 -7.86 -12.82
CA VAL A 120 7.95 -7.86 -11.50
C VAL A 120 8.22 -6.53 -10.81
N VAL A 121 7.18 -5.91 -10.28
CA VAL A 121 7.33 -4.71 -9.45
C VAL A 121 7.55 -5.13 -7.99
N ILE A 122 8.46 -4.43 -7.31
CA ILE A 122 8.84 -4.74 -5.92
C ILE A 122 8.49 -3.57 -5.01
N ASP A 123 7.95 -3.89 -3.85
CA ASP A 123 7.72 -2.97 -2.74
C ASP A 123 8.38 -3.54 -1.47
N ILE A 124 9.29 -2.76 -0.88
CA ILE A 124 10.09 -3.14 0.29
C ILE A 124 9.40 -2.65 1.57
N LYS A 125 9.37 -3.51 2.56
CA LYS A 125 8.91 -3.15 3.90
C LYS A 125 9.97 -3.51 4.93
N ALA A 126 10.74 -2.51 5.37
CA ALA A 126 11.74 -2.69 6.42
C ALA A 126 11.07 -2.96 7.77
N SER A 127 11.35 -4.09 8.36
CA SER A 127 10.83 -4.47 9.67
C SER A 127 11.64 -3.81 10.79
N TRP A 128 10.94 -3.33 11.84
CA TRP A 128 11.60 -2.65 12.96
C TRP A 128 12.53 -3.57 13.74
N ASN A 129 12.11 -4.80 13.98
CA ASN A 129 12.86 -5.81 14.74
C ASN A 129 12.48 -7.23 14.28
N PRO A 130 13.22 -8.27 14.74
CA PRO A 130 12.95 -9.66 14.39
C PRO A 130 11.52 -10.12 14.70
N LYS A 131 10.91 -9.63 15.77
CA LYS A 131 9.53 -10.00 16.13
C LYS A 131 8.52 -9.46 15.11
N THR A 132 8.67 -8.22 14.67
CA THR A 132 7.81 -7.64 13.63
C THR A 132 8.03 -8.35 12.30
N PHE A 133 9.27 -8.68 11.96
CA PHE A 133 9.61 -9.44 10.76
C PHE A 133 8.92 -10.81 10.73
N LEU A 134 9.07 -11.62 11.77
CA LEU A 134 8.49 -12.96 11.86
C LEU A 134 6.95 -12.97 11.89
N ASN A 135 6.32 -11.86 12.29
CA ASN A 135 4.87 -11.71 12.33
C ASN A 135 4.32 -10.90 11.15
N SER A 136 5.15 -10.54 10.18
CA SER A 136 4.73 -9.80 9.00
C SER A 136 3.68 -10.57 8.21
N LYS A 137 2.65 -9.86 7.77
CA LYS A 137 1.53 -10.43 7.01
C LYS A 137 1.08 -9.44 5.95
N MET A 138 0.64 -9.97 4.83
CA MET A 138 -0.06 -9.17 3.83
C MET A 138 -1.29 -8.52 4.45
N SER A 139 -1.33 -7.20 4.44
CA SER A 139 -2.51 -6.43 4.80
C SER A 139 -3.31 -6.07 3.54
N SER A 140 -4.59 -5.76 3.70
CA SER A 140 -5.42 -5.30 2.57
C SER A 140 -4.89 -4.00 1.96
N ILE A 141 -4.27 -3.12 2.75
CA ILE A 141 -3.66 -1.88 2.28
C ILE A 141 -2.50 -2.19 1.34
N TYR A 142 -1.60 -3.08 1.74
CA TYR A 142 -0.47 -3.48 0.89
C TYR A 142 -0.91 -4.24 -0.36
N GLU A 143 -1.95 -5.08 -0.24
CA GLU A 143 -2.52 -5.74 -1.41
C GLU A 143 -3.05 -4.72 -2.43
N TYR A 144 -3.78 -3.69 -1.98
CA TYR A 144 -4.25 -2.62 -2.86
C TYR A 144 -3.10 -1.80 -3.43
N GLN A 145 -2.08 -1.49 -2.64
CA GLN A 145 -0.87 -0.79 -3.09
C GLN A 145 -0.19 -1.53 -4.24
N LEU A 146 0.04 -2.84 -4.09
CA LEU A 146 0.64 -3.66 -5.14
C LEU A 146 -0.24 -3.70 -6.40
N ARG A 147 -1.55 -3.83 -6.27
CA ARG A 147 -2.48 -3.78 -7.42
C ARG A 147 -2.42 -2.44 -8.15
N CYS A 148 -2.29 -1.34 -7.42
CA CYS A 148 -2.07 -0.01 -8.01
C CYS A 148 -0.77 0.04 -8.78
N TYR A 149 0.32 -0.50 -8.22
CA TYR A 149 1.60 -0.57 -8.92
C TYR A 149 1.53 -1.45 -10.17
N MET A 150 0.90 -2.62 -10.10
CA MET A 150 0.70 -3.46 -11.29
C MET A 150 -0.02 -2.71 -12.41
N PHE A 151 -1.04 -1.94 -12.07
CA PHE A 151 -1.77 -1.10 -13.03
C PHE A 151 -0.90 0.05 -13.57
N LEU A 152 -0.18 0.78 -12.70
CA LEU A 152 0.64 1.94 -13.07
C LEU A 152 1.81 1.56 -14.00
N TYR A 153 2.40 0.40 -13.76
CA TYR A 153 3.59 -0.05 -14.48
C TYR A 153 3.31 -1.09 -15.57
N ASP A 154 2.02 -1.41 -15.77
CA ASP A 154 1.54 -2.40 -16.77
C ASP A 154 2.28 -3.74 -16.64
N VAL A 155 2.23 -4.30 -15.44
CA VAL A 155 2.85 -5.60 -15.10
C VAL A 155 1.84 -6.53 -14.46
N ASP A 156 2.01 -7.84 -14.66
CA ASP A 156 1.11 -8.87 -14.15
C ASP A 156 1.49 -9.38 -12.75
N GLU A 157 2.66 -8.99 -12.26
CA GLU A 157 3.20 -9.52 -11.00
C GLU A 157 3.82 -8.42 -10.15
N ALA A 158 3.54 -8.49 -8.84
CA ALA A 158 4.08 -7.58 -7.85
C ALA A 158 4.43 -8.32 -6.56
N TRP A 159 5.57 -8.00 -5.97
CA TRP A 159 6.05 -8.61 -4.75
C TRP A 159 6.14 -7.60 -3.61
N LEU A 160 5.62 -8.03 -2.45
CA LEU A 160 5.85 -7.35 -1.18
C LEU A 160 6.97 -8.07 -0.45
N CYS A 161 8.09 -7.39 -0.29
CA CYS A 161 9.29 -7.95 0.33
C CYS A 161 9.49 -7.39 1.73
N TYR A 162 9.23 -8.20 2.76
CA TYR A 162 9.60 -7.84 4.11
C TYR A 162 11.08 -8.11 4.34
N CYS A 163 11.82 -7.07 4.73
CA CYS A 163 13.24 -7.14 4.99
C CYS A 163 13.54 -6.83 6.46
N LEU A 164 14.46 -7.60 7.05
CA LEU A 164 15.00 -7.31 8.38
C LEU A 164 16.36 -6.65 8.18
N THR A 165 16.36 -5.33 8.19
CA THR A 165 17.54 -4.48 8.08
C THR A 165 17.94 -3.93 9.45
N ASP A 166 19.19 -3.53 9.60
CA ASP A 166 19.66 -2.86 10.81
C ASP A 166 18.89 -1.55 11.03
N THR A 167 18.65 -1.21 12.29
CA THR A 167 18.03 0.08 12.61
C THR A 167 19.14 1.12 12.72
N PRO A 168 19.06 2.24 11.99
CA PRO A 168 20.02 3.32 12.12
C PRO A 168 20.18 3.78 13.57
N GLN A 169 21.42 4.00 14.00
CA GLN A 169 21.75 4.32 15.39
C GLN A 169 21.01 5.58 15.87
N ASP A 170 20.91 6.58 15.02
CA ASP A 170 20.20 7.84 15.30
C ASP A 170 18.72 7.64 15.69
N LEU A 171 18.09 6.56 15.21
CA LEU A 171 16.71 6.22 15.55
C LEU A 171 16.59 5.44 16.86
N ILE A 172 17.69 4.83 17.32
CA ILE A 172 17.75 4.10 18.58
C ILE A 172 18.01 5.07 19.75
N ASP A 173 18.94 6.01 19.54
CA ASP A 173 19.42 6.92 20.60
C ASP A 173 18.38 7.99 21.02
N ASN A 174 17.28 8.11 20.28
CA ASN A 174 16.17 9.04 20.55
C ASN A 174 15.00 8.38 21.30
N GLU A 175 15.21 7.26 22.01
CA GLU A 175 14.19 6.62 22.86
C GLU A 175 14.20 7.13 24.31
#